data_0fd8d86cfc5603b70ae0b6fbd8022e12
#
_entry.id   0fd8d86cfc5603b70ae0b6fbd8022e12
#
_cell.length_a   1.000
_cell.length_b   1.000
_cell.length_c   1.000
_cell.angle_alpha   90.00
_cell.angle_beta   90.00
_cell.angle_gamma   90.00
#
_symmetry.space_group_name_H-M   'P 1'
#
loop_
_entity.id
_entity.type
_entity.pdbx_description
1 polymer ?
#
loop_
_entity_poly.entity_id
_entity_poly.type
_entity_poly.pdbx_seq_one_letter_code
_entity_poly.pdbx_strand_id
1 'polypeptide(L)'
;IGMSWGVFWLPMRLLDEIGLGGAWATLAVFATALVLLFPMIIVRRRRLVAGGTSLLVTGMITGAAFALYATALVLTEVVYTILLFYLTPVWSTLLGRIMLGEKITRRRLLALILGIAGLFVILGFDRGLPLPRNIGDWMALLSGIAWAYGSLRLYRSETASAWESTSAFFAGGLLITLVGVLIPIDVTTPSSESLLAATPWLFLLVAAYLVPSMLVLLWAASRLSPGRVGLLLMGEVVVGVISAALLTDEPFGGRELIGTILIVSAGVIEVTRRQARSTPAD
;
A
#
# COMPACT_ATOMS: atom_id res chain seq x y z
N ILE A 1 8.68 5.85 6.11
CA ILE A 1 8.11 4.61 5.54
C ILE A 1 7.29 4.89 4.29
N GLY A 2 6.35 5.84 4.27
CA GLY A 2 5.67 6.18 3.02
C GLY A 2 6.67 6.39 1.88
N MET A 3 7.72 7.15 2.12
CA MET A 3 8.77 7.41 1.13
C MET A 3 9.58 6.17 0.72
N SER A 4 9.79 5.20 1.62
CA SER A 4 10.56 3.99 1.27
C SER A 4 9.86 3.12 0.23
N TRP A 5 8.54 3.16 0.14
CA TRP A 5 7.77 2.44 -0.86
C TRP A 5 8.02 2.92 -2.29
N GLY A 6 8.43 4.20 -2.46
CA GLY A 6 8.75 4.76 -3.77
C GLY A 6 9.90 4.08 -4.49
N VAL A 7 10.74 3.30 -3.80
CA VAL A 7 11.81 2.50 -4.44
C VAL A 7 11.44 1.02 -4.57
N PHE A 8 10.22 0.61 -4.18
CA PHE A 8 9.78 -0.79 -4.22
C PHE A 8 9.70 -1.36 -5.65
N TRP A 9 9.52 -0.51 -6.66
CA TRP A 9 9.52 -0.92 -8.06
C TRP A 9 10.84 -1.57 -8.50
N LEU A 10 11.99 -1.13 -7.96
CA LEU A 10 13.31 -1.66 -8.27
C LEU A 10 13.44 -3.17 -8.01
N PRO A 11 13.24 -3.68 -6.78
CA PRO A 11 13.32 -5.12 -6.52
C PRO A 11 12.25 -5.93 -7.28
N MET A 12 11.07 -5.35 -7.55
CA MET A 12 10.04 -6.03 -8.33
C MET A 12 10.47 -6.18 -9.79
N ARG A 13 11.12 -5.17 -10.36
CA ARG A 13 11.70 -5.24 -11.71
C ARG A 13 12.82 -6.28 -11.80
N LEU A 14 13.70 -6.36 -10.80
CA LEU A 14 14.73 -7.40 -10.74
C LEU A 14 14.12 -8.81 -10.69
N LEU A 15 13.03 -9.02 -9.97
CA LEU A 15 12.34 -10.31 -9.95
C LEU A 15 11.73 -10.66 -11.31
N ASP A 16 11.15 -9.69 -12.00
CA ASP A 16 10.59 -9.85 -13.34
C ASP A 16 11.67 -10.21 -14.36
N GLU A 17 12.84 -9.55 -14.33
CA GLU A 17 14.00 -9.83 -15.19
C GLU A 17 14.55 -11.26 -14.98
N ILE A 18 14.40 -11.84 -13.79
CA ILE A 18 14.76 -13.23 -13.47
C ILE A 18 13.69 -14.23 -13.95
N GLY A 19 12.55 -13.72 -14.45
CA GLY A 19 11.42 -14.54 -14.92
C GLY A 19 10.41 -14.89 -13.83
N LEU A 20 10.41 -14.14 -12.74
CA LEU A 20 9.39 -14.20 -11.67
C LEU A 20 8.57 -12.91 -11.67
N GLY A 21 7.63 -12.79 -12.60
CA GLY A 21 6.80 -11.60 -12.75
C GLY A 21 5.36 -11.72 -12.26
N GLY A 22 4.67 -10.58 -12.21
CA GLY A 22 3.23 -10.49 -12.02
C GLY A 22 2.70 -11.12 -10.73
N ALA A 23 1.61 -11.88 -10.86
CA ALA A 23 0.94 -12.54 -9.73
C ALA A 23 1.83 -13.58 -9.02
N TRP A 24 2.74 -14.23 -9.76
CA TRP A 24 3.68 -15.19 -9.20
C TRP A 24 4.73 -14.52 -8.30
N ALA A 25 5.23 -13.34 -8.68
CA ALA A 25 6.13 -12.57 -7.83
C ALA A 25 5.43 -12.21 -6.50
N THR A 26 4.20 -11.73 -6.58
CA THR A 26 3.42 -11.37 -5.40
C THR A 26 3.14 -12.57 -4.51
N LEU A 27 2.77 -13.73 -5.10
CA LEU A 27 2.58 -14.98 -4.38
C LEU A 27 3.86 -15.43 -3.66
N ALA A 28 5.00 -15.41 -4.36
CA ALA A 28 6.29 -15.79 -3.80
C ALA A 28 6.71 -14.85 -2.66
N VAL A 29 6.49 -13.55 -2.80
CA VAL A 29 6.76 -12.55 -1.76
C VAL A 29 5.93 -12.83 -0.50
N PHE A 30 4.63 -13.06 -0.62
CA PHE A 30 3.77 -13.38 0.52
C PHE A 30 4.14 -14.72 1.17
N ALA A 31 4.42 -15.75 0.37
CA ALA A 31 4.86 -17.05 0.87
C ALA A 31 6.19 -16.93 1.64
N THR A 32 7.19 -16.25 1.07
CA THR A 32 8.47 -16.01 1.72
C THR A 32 8.31 -15.23 3.03
N ALA A 33 7.43 -14.22 3.05
CA ALA A 33 7.17 -13.46 4.26
C ALA A 33 6.57 -14.34 5.38
N LEU A 34 5.65 -15.24 5.06
CA LEU A 34 5.10 -16.18 6.05
C LEU A 34 6.13 -17.21 6.53
N VAL A 35 7.01 -17.67 5.65
CA VAL A 35 8.13 -18.55 6.04
C VAL A 35 9.04 -17.82 7.04
N LEU A 36 9.42 -16.58 6.78
CA LEU A 36 10.25 -15.78 7.67
C LEU A 36 9.54 -15.43 8.99
N LEU A 37 8.24 -15.17 8.95
CA LEU A 37 7.45 -14.87 10.14
C LEU A 37 7.05 -16.13 10.92
N PHE A 38 7.25 -17.32 10.36
CA PHE A 38 6.80 -18.58 10.96
C PHE A 38 7.25 -18.79 12.41
N PRO A 39 8.55 -18.57 12.78
CA PRO A 39 8.97 -18.66 14.18
C PRO A 39 8.19 -17.70 15.09
N MET A 40 7.96 -16.46 14.62
CA MET A 40 7.21 -15.47 15.39
C MET A 40 5.73 -15.83 15.50
N ILE A 41 5.13 -16.42 14.45
CA ILE A 41 3.76 -16.92 14.46
C ILE A 41 3.59 -18.01 15.52
N ILE A 42 4.54 -18.95 15.63
CA ILE A 42 4.53 -20.01 16.66
C ILE A 42 4.61 -19.40 18.06
N VAL A 43 5.58 -18.52 18.29
CA VAL A 43 5.79 -17.88 19.61
C VAL A 43 4.55 -17.07 20.01
N ARG A 44 3.93 -16.38 19.06
CA ARG A 44 2.79 -15.48 19.31
C ARG A 44 1.42 -16.12 19.02
N ARG A 45 1.35 -17.43 18.80
CA ARG A 45 0.11 -18.13 18.40
C ARG A 45 -1.09 -17.82 19.32
N ARG A 46 -0.85 -17.73 20.63
CA ARG A 46 -1.92 -17.41 21.60
C ARG A 46 -2.51 -16.01 21.34
N ARG A 47 -1.69 -15.03 20.99
CA ARG A 47 -2.13 -13.66 20.68
C ARG A 47 -2.82 -13.58 19.32
N LEU A 48 -2.34 -14.34 18.33
CA LEU A 48 -2.99 -14.47 17.01
C LEU A 48 -4.38 -15.07 17.17
N VAL A 49 -4.54 -16.15 17.95
CA VAL A 49 -5.84 -16.75 18.23
C VAL A 49 -6.74 -15.79 19.04
N ALA A 50 -6.19 -15.09 20.03
CA ALA A 50 -6.93 -14.08 20.79
C ALA A 50 -7.42 -12.91 19.95
N GLY A 51 -6.70 -12.55 18.86
CA GLY A 51 -7.15 -11.55 17.88
C GLY A 51 -8.40 -11.97 17.09
N GLY A 52 -8.69 -13.26 17.06
CA GLY A 52 -9.91 -13.87 16.54
C GLY A 52 -10.27 -13.44 15.12
N THR A 53 -11.56 -13.45 14.83
CA THR A 53 -12.10 -13.10 13.50
C THR A 53 -11.82 -11.65 13.10
N SER A 54 -11.72 -10.73 14.07
CA SER A 54 -11.42 -9.32 13.78
C SER A 54 -10.03 -9.15 13.16
N LEU A 55 -9.02 -9.81 13.71
CA LEU A 55 -7.66 -9.79 13.18
C LEU A 55 -7.58 -10.45 11.80
N LEU A 56 -8.23 -11.62 11.62
CA LEU A 56 -8.27 -12.32 10.35
C LEU A 56 -8.92 -11.47 9.25
N VAL A 57 -10.09 -10.91 9.51
CA VAL A 57 -10.79 -10.04 8.55
C VAL A 57 -9.97 -8.81 8.21
N THR A 58 -9.31 -8.20 9.19
CA THR A 58 -8.45 -7.03 8.96
C THR A 58 -7.24 -7.42 8.10
N GLY A 59 -6.61 -8.57 8.39
CA GLY A 59 -5.51 -9.10 7.60
C GLY A 59 -5.91 -9.44 6.17
N MET A 60 -7.06 -10.08 5.98
CA MET A 60 -7.59 -10.37 4.65
C MET A 60 -7.86 -9.10 3.84
N ILE A 61 -8.48 -8.08 4.44
CA ILE A 61 -8.80 -6.84 3.75
C ILE A 61 -7.50 -6.08 3.37
N THR A 62 -6.56 -5.96 4.30
CA THR A 62 -5.30 -5.25 4.03
C THR A 62 -4.39 -6.02 3.09
N GLY A 63 -4.34 -7.35 3.21
CA GLY A 63 -3.62 -8.23 2.29
C GLY A 63 -4.24 -8.25 0.89
N ALA A 64 -5.58 -8.29 0.82
CA ALA A 64 -6.32 -8.19 -0.45
C ALA A 64 -6.06 -6.85 -1.14
N ALA A 65 -6.01 -5.74 -0.38
CA ALA A 65 -5.70 -4.43 -0.93
C ALA A 65 -4.36 -4.45 -1.68
N PHE A 66 -3.32 -5.02 -1.07
CA PHE A 66 -2.01 -5.13 -1.71
C PHE A 66 -2.03 -6.09 -2.91
N ALA A 67 -2.69 -7.25 -2.78
CA ALA A 67 -2.80 -8.22 -3.86
C ALA A 67 -3.53 -7.64 -5.09
N LEU A 68 -4.63 -6.91 -4.87
CA LEU A 68 -5.37 -6.22 -5.93
C LEU A 68 -4.53 -5.14 -6.59
N TYR A 69 -3.77 -4.36 -5.81
CA TYR A 69 -2.86 -3.35 -6.35
C TYR A 69 -1.76 -3.97 -7.22
N ALA A 70 -1.08 -5.00 -6.71
CA ALA A 70 -0.04 -5.69 -7.44
C ALA A 70 -0.56 -6.36 -8.72
N THR A 71 -1.75 -6.94 -8.70
CA THR A 71 -2.40 -7.53 -9.88
C THR A 71 -2.82 -6.44 -10.88
N ALA A 72 -3.32 -5.31 -10.41
CA ALA A 72 -3.69 -4.18 -11.27
C ALA A 72 -2.49 -3.66 -12.08
N LEU A 73 -1.28 -3.61 -11.47
CA LEU A 73 -0.06 -3.20 -12.17
C LEU A 73 0.30 -4.06 -13.39
N VAL A 74 -0.18 -5.31 -13.44
CA VAL A 74 0.02 -6.24 -14.57
C VAL A 74 -1.11 -6.12 -15.61
N LEU A 75 -2.34 -5.83 -15.15
CA LEU A 75 -3.54 -5.89 -16.01
C LEU A 75 -3.89 -4.56 -16.68
N THR A 76 -3.32 -3.44 -16.21
CA THR A 76 -3.59 -2.11 -16.76
C THR A 76 -2.35 -1.22 -16.70
N GLU A 77 -2.46 0.00 -17.25
CA GLU A 77 -1.38 0.97 -17.21
C GLU A 77 -0.98 1.32 -15.78
N VAL A 78 0.32 1.26 -15.50
CA VAL A 78 0.89 1.58 -14.17
C VAL A 78 0.43 2.94 -13.66
N VAL A 79 0.41 3.95 -14.54
CA VAL A 79 -0.05 5.32 -14.22
C VAL A 79 -1.49 5.34 -13.73
N TYR A 80 -2.40 4.60 -14.40
CA TYR A 80 -3.80 4.51 -13.97
C TYR A 80 -3.95 3.74 -12.65
N THR A 81 -3.21 2.66 -12.49
CA THR A 81 -3.16 1.91 -11.22
C THR A 81 -2.78 2.82 -10.06
N ILE A 82 -1.70 3.58 -10.22
CA ILE A 82 -1.24 4.53 -9.20
C ILE A 82 -2.30 5.60 -8.93
N LEU A 83 -2.87 6.22 -9.97
CA LEU A 83 -3.90 7.25 -9.85
C LEU A 83 -5.12 6.77 -9.06
N LEU A 84 -5.65 5.60 -9.42
CA LEU A 84 -6.84 5.03 -8.79
C LEU A 84 -6.58 4.57 -7.35
N PHE A 85 -5.41 3.97 -7.08
CA PHE A 85 -5.01 3.60 -5.73
C PHE A 85 -4.82 4.84 -4.85
N TYR A 86 -4.16 5.88 -5.35
CA TYR A 86 -3.89 7.10 -4.58
C TYR A 86 -5.11 8.02 -4.39
N LEU A 87 -6.31 7.60 -4.80
CA LEU A 87 -7.56 8.14 -4.25
C LEU A 87 -7.81 7.66 -2.79
N THR A 88 -6.98 6.76 -2.27
CA THR A 88 -7.02 6.28 -0.86
C THR A 88 -7.18 7.38 0.19
N PRO A 89 -6.50 8.54 0.15
CA PRO A 89 -6.71 9.61 1.11
C PRO A 89 -8.14 10.17 1.11
N VAL A 90 -8.79 10.19 -0.05
CA VAL A 90 -10.20 10.58 -0.18
C VAL A 90 -11.10 9.57 0.53
N TRP A 91 -10.93 8.28 0.19
CA TRP A 91 -11.68 7.19 0.82
C TRP A 91 -11.46 7.13 2.33
N SER A 92 -10.20 7.24 2.77
CA SER A 92 -9.84 7.25 4.19
C SER A 92 -10.45 8.42 4.94
N THR A 93 -10.52 9.61 4.33
CA THR A 93 -11.16 10.78 4.94
C THR A 93 -12.67 10.61 5.01
N LEU A 94 -13.30 10.08 3.96
CA LEU A 94 -14.73 9.81 3.91
C LEU A 94 -15.13 8.75 4.96
N LEU A 95 -14.43 7.62 5.00
CA LEU A 95 -14.64 6.56 5.98
C LEU A 95 -14.38 7.05 7.42
N GLY A 96 -13.34 7.86 7.64
CA GLY A 96 -13.08 8.50 8.93
C GLY A 96 -14.22 9.41 9.37
N ARG A 97 -14.82 10.17 8.43
CA ARG A 97 -15.99 11.00 8.71
C ARG A 97 -17.22 10.16 9.05
N ILE A 98 -17.52 9.13 8.26
CA ILE A 98 -18.75 8.32 8.40
C ILE A 98 -18.64 7.38 9.61
N MET A 99 -17.50 6.70 9.78
CA MET A 99 -17.38 5.61 10.75
C MET A 99 -16.74 6.02 12.08
N LEU A 100 -15.94 7.09 12.10
CA LEU A 100 -15.29 7.62 13.33
C LEU A 100 -15.87 8.96 13.76
N GLY A 101 -16.77 9.58 13.00
CA GLY A 101 -17.28 10.91 13.30
C GLY A 101 -16.23 12.03 13.18
N GLU A 102 -15.10 11.76 12.51
CA GLU A 102 -14.02 12.75 12.38
C GLU A 102 -14.50 14.00 11.64
N LYS A 103 -14.12 15.18 12.15
CA LYS A 103 -14.41 16.44 11.47
C LYS A 103 -13.41 16.70 10.34
N ILE A 104 -13.90 16.90 9.13
CA ILE A 104 -13.07 17.31 7.99
C ILE A 104 -12.75 18.80 8.18
N THR A 105 -11.54 19.09 8.64
CA THR A 105 -11.08 20.47 8.83
C THR A 105 -10.69 21.11 7.50
N ARG A 106 -10.73 22.45 7.41
CA ARG A 106 -10.28 23.19 6.21
C ARG A 106 -8.83 22.85 5.83
N ARG A 107 -7.96 22.63 6.82
CA ARG A 107 -6.56 22.23 6.57
C ARG A 107 -6.47 20.84 5.94
N ARG A 108 -7.28 19.87 6.42
CA ARG A 108 -7.32 18.52 5.83
C ARG A 108 -7.86 18.55 4.41
N LEU A 109 -8.90 19.37 4.17
CA LEU A 109 -9.42 19.57 2.82
C LEU A 109 -8.36 20.17 1.89
N LEU A 110 -7.62 21.19 2.36
CA LEU A 110 -6.52 21.78 1.60
C LEU A 110 -5.41 20.75 1.32
N ALA A 111 -4.99 19.95 2.32
CA ALA A 111 -4.01 18.88 2.12
C ALA A 111 -4.46 17.85 1.08
N LEU A 112 -5.75 17.44 1.12
CA LEU A 112 -6.33 16.55 0.12
C LEU A 112 -6.30 17.16 -1.28
N ILE A 113 -6.72 18.41 -1.43
CA ILE A 113 -6.72 19.12 -2.73
C ILE A 113 -5.29 19.22 -3.28
N LEU A 114 -4.33 19.63 -2.45
CA LEU A 114 -2.93 19.75 -2.87
C LEU A 114 -2.33 18.38 -3.25
N GLY A 115 -2.58 17.34 -2.45
CA GLY A 115 -2.08 16.00 -2.72
C GLY A 115 -2.65 15.42 -4.02
N ILE A 116 -3.96 15.50 -4.21
CA ILE A 116 -4.63 15.03 -5.43
C ILE A 116 -4.22 15.87 -6.65
N ALA A 117 -4.15 17.20 -6.52
CA ALA A 117 -3.67 18.06 -7.61
C ALA A 117 -2.23 17.72 -7.99
N GLY A 118 -1.34 17.52 -7.01
CA GLY A 118 0.04 17.13 -7.26
C GLY A 118 0.15 15.78 -7.97
N LEU A 119 -0.67 14.81 -7.57
CA LEU A 119 -0.77 13.51 -8.23
C LEU A 119 -1.19 13.65 -9.71
N PHE A 120 -2.24 14.43 -9.98
CA PHE A 120 -2.69 14.69 -11.36
C PHE A 120 -1.64 15.44 -12.19
N VAL A 121 -0.90 16.36 -11.59
CA VAL A 121 0.17 17.08 -12.28
C VAL A 121 1.30 16.12 -12.68
N ILE A 122 1.76 15.23 -11.79
CA ILE A 122 2.81 14.25 -12.12
C ILE A 122 2.33 13.27 -13.18
N LEU A 123 1.16 12.67 -12.98
CA LEU A 123 0.65 11.60 -13.84
C LEU A 123 0.00 12.07 -15.14
N GLY A 124 -0.30 13.36 -15.23
CA GLY A 124 -0.82 14.03 -16.43
C GLY A 124 -2.33 14.24 -16.45
N PHE A 125 -2.74 15.46 -16.84
CA PHE A 125 -4.15 15.81 -17.06
C PHE A 125 -4.68 15.35 -18.42
N ASP A 126 -3.80 15.07 -19.35
CA ASP A 126 -4.09 14.63 -20.72
C ASP A 126 -4.79 13.26 -20.77
N ARG A 127 -4.74 12.50 -19.68
CA ARG A 127 -5.38 11.17 -19.57
C ARG A 127 -6.82 11.21 -19.07
N GLY A 128 -7.37 12.39 -18.77
CA GLY A 128 -8.74 12.61 -18.32
C GLY A 128 -8.98 12.23 -16.84
N LEU A 129 -10.26 12.13 -16.46
CA LEU A 129 -10.64 11.72 -15.12
C LEU A 129 -10.26 10.25 -14.87
N PRO A 130 -9.81 9.89 -13.67
CA PRO A 130 -9.43 8.51 -13.31
C PRO A 130 -10.67 7.64 -13.10
N LEU A 131 -11.40 7.37 -14.18
CA LEU A 131 -12.53 6.44 -14.19
C LEU A 131 -12.05 5.07 -14.63
N PRO A 132 -12.45 3.98 -13.95
CA PRO A 132 -12.08 2.62 -14.34
C PRO A 132 -12.60 2.25 -15.74
N ARG A 133 -11.72 1.76 -16.61
CA ARG A 133 -11.99 1.40 -18.02
C ARG A 133 -11.95 -0.10 -18.27
N ASN A 134 -11.24 -0.83 -17.41
CA ASN A 134 -11.02 -2.27 -17.51
C ASN A 134 -10.96 -2.91 -16.11
N ILE A 135 -10.82 -4.24 -16.05
CA ILE A 135 -10.79 -4.99 -14.78
C ILE A 135 -9.61 -4.59 -13.88
N GLY A 136 -8.44 -4.29 -14.47
CA GLY A 136 -7.26 -3.83 -13.73
C GLY A 136 -7.50 -2.49 -13.06
N ASP A 137 -8.15 -1.54 -13.75
CA ASP A 137 -8.52 -0.23 -13.19
C ASP A 137 -9.49 -0.40 -12.00
N TRP A 138 -10.47 -1.30 -12.10
CA TRP A 138 -11.37 -1.63 -10.99
C TRP A 138 -10.62 -2.26 -9.81
N MET A 139 -9.67 -3.16 -10.08
CA MET A 139 -8.82 -3.73 -9.03
C MET A 139 -8.00 -2.65 -8.32
N ALA A 140 -7.42 -1.70 -9.06
CA ALA A 140 -6.69 -0.58 -8.49
C ALA A 140 -7.57 0.29 -7.59
N LEU A 141 -8.77 0.66 -8.04
CA LEU A 141 -9.71 1.45 -7.25
C LEU A 141 -10.15 0.71 -6.00
N LEU A 142 -10.53 -0.57 -6.13
CA LEU A 142 -10.95 -1.41 -5.01
C LEU A 142 -9.82 -1.63 -4.02
N SER A 143 -8.57 -1.72 -4.48
CA SER A 143 -7.41 -1.82 -3.60
C SER A 143 -7.26 -0.59 -2.71
N GLY A 144 -7.44 0.62 -3.25
CA GLY A 144 -7.43 1.87 -2.49
C GLY A 144 -8.56 1.96 -1.45
N ILE A 145 -9.77 1.54 -1.82
CA ILE A 145 -10.91 1.46 -0.89
C ILE A 145 -10.66 0.42 0.21
N ALA A 146 -10.19 -0.77 -0.16
CA ALA A 146 -9.87 -1.84 0.79
C ALA A 146 -8.77 -1.42 1.76
N TRP A 147 -7.72 -0.74 1.28
CA TRP A 147 -6.68 -0.20 2.13
C TRP A 147 -7.21 0.88 3.09
N ALA A 148 -8.05 1.79 2.61
CA ALA A 148 -8.69 2.80 3.45
C ALA A 148 -9.54 2.18 4.56
N TYR A 149 -10.34 1.16 4.23
CA TYR A 149 -11.16 0.45 5.21
C TYR A 149 -10.31 -0.42 6.15
N GLY A 150 -9.31 -1.11 5.64
CA GLY A 150 -8.37 -1.90 6.44
C GLY A 150 -7.59 -1.05 7.44
N SER A 151 -7.09 0.11 7.03
CA SER A 151 -6.40 1.06 7.91
C SER A 151 -7.32 1.64 9.00
N LEU A 152 -8.60 1.86 8.69
CA LEU A 152 -9.60 2.25 9.68
C LEU A 152 -9.84 1.14 10.71
N ARG A 153 -9.91 -0.12 10.28
CA ARG A 153 -10.02 -1.28 11.19
C ARG A 153 -8.80 -1.43 12.09
N LEU A 154 -7.59 -1.25 11.52
CA LEU A 154 -6.34 -1.22 12.29
C LEU A 154 -6.35 -0.12 13.36
N TYR A 155 -6.78 1.08 12.99
CA TYR A 155 -6.87 2.23 13.90
C TYR A 155 -7.85 1.99 15.07
N ARG A 156 -8.93 1.24 14.83
CA ARG A 156 -9.92 0.86 15.86
C ARG A 156 -9.53 -0.37 16.67
N SER A 157 -8.50 -1.11 16.26
CA SER A 157 -8.10 -2.34 16.93
C SER A 157 -7.25 -2.02 18.17
N GLU A 158 -7.77 -2.36 19.35
CA GLU A 158 -7.06 -2.18 20.62
C GLU A 158 -6.18 -3.38 20.98
N THR A 159 -6.39 -4.53 20.36
CA THR A 159 -5.85 -5.81 20.82
C THR A 159 -4.69 -6.37 20.00
N ALA A 160 -4.60 -6.01 18.71
CA ALA A 160 -3.58 -6.55 17.82
C ALA A 160 -2.34 -5.67 17.79
N SER A 161 -1.16 -6.25 18.08
CA SER A 161 0.10 -5.55 17.85
C SER A 161 0.50 -5.58 16.38
N ALA A 162 1.53 -4.79 16.02
CA ALA A 162 2.05 -4.77 14.66
C ALA A 162 2.44 -6.15 14.14
N TRP A 163 2.95 -7.04 14.98
CA TRP A 163 3.35 -8.39 14.59
C TRP A 163 2.17 -9.26 14.17
N GLU A 164 1.10 -9.27 14.97
CA GLU A 164 -0.12 -10.02 14.66
C GLU A 164 -0.79 -9.46 13.40
N SER A 165 -0.85 -8.14 13.29
CA SER A 165 -1.42 -7.47 12.11
C SER A 165 -0.61 -7.78 10.83
N THR A 166 0.73 -7.77 10.92
CA THR A 166 1.60 -8.09 9.79
C THR A 166 1.50 -9.56 9.39
N SER A 167 1.43 -10.47 10.36
CA SER A 167 1.24 -11.90 10.08
C SER A 167 -0.11 -12.15 9.40
N ALA A 168 -1.18 -11.50 9.88
CA ALA A 168 -2.51 -11.60 9.30
C ALA A 168 -2.58 -10.98 7.89
N PHE A 169 -1.87 -9.85 7.66
CA PHE A 169 -1.73 -9.22 6.35
C PHE A 169 -1.11 -10.16 5.32
N PHE A 170 0.04 -10.76 5.64
CA PHE A 170 0.71 -11.68 4.72
C PHE A 170 -0.10 -12.96 4.49
N ALA A 171 -0.77 -13.49 5.53
CA ALA A 171 -1.64 -14.66 5.38
C ALA A 171 -2.86 -14.35 4.50
N GLY A 172 -3.52 -13.20 4.71
CA GLY A 172 -4.65 -12.76 3.90
C GLY A 172 -4.25 -12.50 2.46
N GLY A 173 -3.11 -11.82 2.24
CA GLY A 173 -2.57 -11.56 0.90
C GLY A 173 -2.20 -12.84 0.17
N LEU A 174 -1.59 -13.83 0.86
CA LEU A 174 -1.28 -15.13 0.27
C LEU A 174 -2.55 -15.85 -0.20
N LEU A 175 -3.59 -15.88 0.61
CA LEU A 175 -4.86 -16.51 0.25
C LEU A 175 -5.49 -15.86 -1.00
N ILE A 176 -5.52 -14.53 -1.05
CA ILE A 176 -6.10 -13.80 -2.19
C ILE A 176 -5.25 -13.99 -3.46
N THR A 177 -3.92 -13.92 -3.35
CA THR A 177 -3.04 -14.13 -4.50
C THR A 177 -3.09 -15.57 -4.99
N LEU A 178 -3.21 -16.54 -4.09
CA LEU A 178 -3.37 -17.95 -4.47
C LEU A 178 -4.65 -18.15 -5.29
N VAL A 179 -5.76 -17.53 -4.86
CA VAL A 179 -7.01 -17.54 -5.64
C VAL A 179 -6.81 -16.84 -6.98
N GLY A 180 -6.08 -15.70 -7.00
CA GLY A 180 -5.79 -14.95 -8.23
C GLY A 180 -4.98 -15.75 -9.25
N VAL A 181 -4.01 -16.54 -8.81
CA VAL A 181 -3.20 -17.40 -9.70
C VAL A 181 -4.01 -18.57 -10.28
N LEU A 182 -5.08 -19.00 -9.59
CA LEU A 182 -5.98 -20.06 -10.09
C LEU A 182 -6.98 -19.54 -11.15
N ILE A 183 -7.14 -18.22 -11.27
CA ILE A 183 -7.94 -17.63 -12.34
C ILE A 183 -7.04 -17.59 -13.60
N PRO A 184 -7.49 -18.11 -14.75
CA PRO A 184 -6.70 -18.12 -15.97
C PRO A 184 -6.57 -16.70 -16.56
N ILE A 185 -5.73 -15.91 -15.96
CA ILE A 185 -5.22 -14.68 -16.53
C ILE A 185 -3.89 -15.10 -17.17
N ASP A 186 -3.59 -14.65 -18.39
CA ASP A 186 -2.39 -15.00 -19.17
C ASP A 186 -1.07 -14.70 -18.42
N VAL A 187 -0.81 -15.46 -17.38
CA VAL A 187 0.42 -15.37 -16.59
C VAL A 187 1.19 -16.66 -16.80
N THR A 188 2.31 -16.57 -17.52
CA THR A 188 3.22 -17.71 -17.71
C THR A 188 3.71 -18.21 -16.36
N THR A 189 3.58 -19.53 -16.13
CA THR A 189 4.11 -20.16 -14.92
C THR A 189 5.64 -20.06 -14.91
N PRO A 190 6.26 -19.58 -13.82
CA PRO A 190 7.71 -19.47 -13.73
C PRO A 190 8.35 -20.87 -13.79
N SER A 191 9.53 -20.94 -14.42
CA SER A 191 10.32 -22.17 -14.44
C SER A 191 10.89 -22.46 -13.04
N SER A 192 11.24 -23.72 -12.78
CA SER A 192 11.94 -24.09 -11.54
C SER A 192 13.29 -23.39 -11.41
N GLU A 193 13.96 -23.12 -12.53
CA GLU A 193 15.22 -22.37 -12.57
C GLU A 193 15.02 -20.91 -12.16
N SER A 194 13.99 -20.23 -12.69
CA SER A 194 13.63 -18.86 -12.30
C SER A 194 13.28 -18.77 -10.79
N LEU A 195 12.54 -19.75 -10.26
CA LEU A 195 12.21 -19.80 -8.84
C LEU A 195 13.46 -19.96 -7.96
N LEU A 196 14.38 -20.85 -8.34
CA LEU A 196 15.64 -21.03 -7.61
C LEU A 196 16.53 -19.78 -7.69
N ALA A 197 16.64 -19.15 -8.85
CA ALA A 197 17.40 -17.92 -9.04
C ALA A 197 16.81 -16.74 -8.26
N ALA A 198 15.49 -16.63 -8.19
CA ALA A 198 14.80 -15.58 -7.45
C ALA A 198 14.88 -15.76 -5.92
N THR A 199 15.06 -16.99 -5.42
CA THR A 199 14.98 -17.31 -3.98
C THR A 199 15.86 -16.42 -3.10
N PRO A 200 17.17 -16.21 -3.34
CA PRO A 200 18.01 -15.37 -2.49
C PRO A 200 17.54 -13.91 -2.49
N TRP A 201 17.09 -13.40 -3.64
CA TRP A 201 16.57 -12.04 -3.78
C TRP A 201 15.23 -11.87 -3.06
N LEU A 202 14.36 -12.87 -3.11
CA LEU A 202 13.10 -12.89 -2.34
C LEU A 202 13.36 -12.84 -0.85
N PHE A 203 14.28 -13.66 -0.33
CA PHE A 203 14.63 -13.63 1.08
C PHE A 203 15.21 -12.28 1.49
N LEU A 204 16.12 -11.72 0.71
CA LEU A 204 16.72 -10.41 0.98
C LEU A 204 15.65 -9.30 0.97
N LEU A 205 14.85 -9.23 -0.10
CA LEU A 205 13.78 -8.25 -0.26
C LEU A 205 12.79 -8.33 0.91
N VAL A 206 12.34 -9.53 1.25
CA VAL A 206 11.29 -9.71 2.25
C VAL A 206 11.82 -9.49 3.66
N ALA A 207 13.01 -10.02 4.00
CA ALA A 207 13.59 -9.89 5.32
C ALA A 207 14.10 -8.48 5.63
N ALA A 208 14.82 -7.87 4.68
CA ALA A 208 15.47 -6.59 4.90
C ALA A 208 14.56 -5.39 4.63
N TYR A 209 13.56 -5.54 3.78
CA TYR A 209 12.71 -4.43 3.37
C TYR A 209 11.23 -4.64 3.67
N LEU A 210 10.59 -5.69 3.13
CA LEU A 210 9.12 -5.77 3.12
C LEU A 210 8.53 -6.03 4.52
N VAL A 211 9.05 -7.01 5.27
CA VAL A 211 8.57 -7.31 6.63
C VAL A 211 8.80 -6.15 7.57
N PRO A 212 9.99 -5.51 7.65
CA PRO A 212 10.20 -4.33 8.48
C PRO A 212 9.30 -3.16 8.08
N SER A 213 9.16 -2.89 6.78
CA SER A 213 8.32 -1.80 6.27
C SER A 213 6.85 -2.02 6.61
N MET A 214 6.33 -3.25 6.45
CA MET A 214 4.96 -3.59 6.82
C MET A 214 4.72 -3.52 8.33
N LEU A 215 5.66 -4.01 9.15
CA LEU A 215 5.56 -3.89 10.61
C LEU A 215 5.37 -2.43 11.03
N VAL A 216 6.18 -1.53 10.50
CA VAL A 216 6.10 -0.11 10.86
C VAL A 216 4.87 0.56 10.23
N LEU A 217 4.50 0.20 9.00
CA LEU A 217 3.29 0.73 8.35
C LEU A 217 2.02 0.35 9.13
N LEU A 218 1.85 -0.94 9.46
CA LEU A 218 0.68 -1.40 10.20
C LEU A 218 0.67 -0.90 11.65
N TRP A 219 1.85 -0.77 12.27
CA TRP A 219 1.99 -0.08 13.56
C TRP A 219 1.55 1.39 13.48
N ALA A 220 1.96 2.12 12.44
CA ALA A 220 1.56 3.51 12.24
C ALA A 220 0.05 3.62 11.95
N ALA A 221 -0.49 2.73 11.10
CA ALA A 221 -1.90 2.70 10.76
C ALA A 221 -2.81 2.39 11.96
N SER A 222 -2.30 1.67 12.98
CA SER A 222 -3.03 1.45 14.23
C SER A 222 -3.02 2.67 15.17
N ARG A 223 -2.20 3.69 14.91
CA ARG A 223 -2.06 4.89 15.77
C ARG A 223 -2.45 6.19 15.12
N LEU A 224 -2.40 6.25 13.81
CA LEU A 224 -2.74 7.44 13.04
C LEU A 224 -4.12 7.28 12.41
N SER A 225 -4.89 8.36 12.37
CA SER A 225 -6.18 8.32 11.68
C SER A 225 -6.01 7.95 10.20
N PRO A 226 -6.96 7.19 9.61
CA PRO A 226 -6.83 6.67 8.25
C PRO A 226 -6.53 7.73 7.19
N GLY A 227 -7.16 8.90 7.29
CA GLY A 227 -6.88 10.01 6.39
C GLY A 227 -5.45 10.57 6.51
N ARG A 228 -4.84 10.50 7.70
CA ARG A 228 -3.41 10.84 7.89
C ARG A 228 -2.50 9.84 7.22
N VAL A 229 -2.76 8.57 7.44
CA VAL A 229 -2.00 7.47 6.81
C VAL A 229 -2.03 7.62 5.30
N GLY A 230 -3.23 7.82 4.71
CA GLY A 230 -3.38 8.01 3.27
C GLY A 230 -2.57 9.18 2.71
N LEU A 231 -2.62 10.35 3.36
CA LEU A 231 -1.85 11.52 2.91
C LEU A 231 -0.33 11.34 3.05
N LEU A 232 0.13 10.69 4.14
CA LEU A 232 1.56 10.43 4.34
C LEU A 232 2.11 9.40 3.35
N LEU A 233 1.29 8.46 2.91
CA LEU A 233 1.66 7.49 1.88
C LEU A 233 1.87 8.15 0.51
N MET A 234 1.23 9.28 0.21
CA MET A 234 1.47 9.99 -1.06
C MET A 234 2.94 10.43 -1.25
N GLY A 235 3.73 10.50 -0.17
CA GLY A 235 5.18 10.72 -0.25
C GLY A 235 5.93 9.63 -1.04
N GLU A 236 5.34 8.44 -1.19
CA GLU A 236 5.84 7.36 -2.05
C GLU A 236 5.95 7.80 -3.51
N VAL A 237 4.93 8.50 -4.03
CA VAL A 237 4.90 8.97 -5.43
C VAL A 237 6.07 9.88 -5.69
N VAL A 238 6.37 10.79 -4.75
CA VAL A 238 7.51 11.72 -4.86
C VAL A 238 8.83 10.96 -4.98
N VAL A 239 9.06 10.00 -4.10
CA VAL A 239 10.29 9.18 -4.13
C VAL A 239 10.33 8.29 -5.36
N GLY A 240 9.18 7.73 -5.77
CA GLY A 240 9.06 6.93 -6.99
C GLY A 240 9.50 7.71 -8.22
N VAL A 241 8.97 8.91 -8.42
CA VAL A 241 9.31 9.77 -9.56
C VAL A 241 10.78 10.20 -9.54
N ILE A 242 11.30 10.61 -8.37
CA ILE A 242 12.71 11.02 -8.23
C ILE A 242 13.64 9.83 -8.46
N SER A 243 13.33 8.66 -7.88
CA SER A 243 14.16 7.45 -8.05
C SER A 243 14.15 6.94 -9.48
N ALA A 244 13.01 7.00 -10.18
CA ALA A 244 12.92 6.66 -11.59
C ALA A 244 13.79 7.61 -12.43
N ALA A 245 13.70 8.91 -12.22
CA ALA A 245 14.50 9.91 -12.94
C ALA A 245 16.02 9.77 -12.69
N LEU A 246 16.43 9.28 -11.51
CA LEU A 246 17.86 9.10 -11.18
C LEU A 246 18.42 7.76 -11.61
N LEU A 247 17.58 6.72 -11.70
CA LEU A 247 18.00 5.33 -11.91
C LEU A 247 17.57 4.77 -13.27
N THR A 248 16.75 5.51 -14.00
CA THR A 248 16.35 5.23 -15.37
C THR A 248 16.52 6.52 -16.20
N ASP A 249 16.39 6.43 -17.51
CA ASP A 249 16.46 7.59 -18.40
C ASP A 249 15.12 8.38 -18.46
N GLU A 250 14.28 8.28 -17.44
CA GLU A 250 13.00 8.99 -17.39
C GLU A 250 13.21 10.49 -17.14
N PRO A 251 12.62 11.37 -17.95
CA PRO A 251 12.84 12.82 -17.80
C PRO A 251 12.19 13.35 -16.52
N PHE A 252 12.95 14.09 -15.73
CA PHE A 252 12.44 14.88 -14.61
C PHE A 252 12.31 16.34 -15.07
N GLY A 253 11.08 16.76 -15.32
CA GLY A 253 10.77 18.08 -15.85
C GLY A 253 10.01 18.99 -14.87
N GLY A 254 9.48 20.08 -15.40
CA GLY A 254 8.70 21.06 -14.60
C GLY A 254 7.41 20.47 -14.02
N ARG A 255 6.78 19.51 -14.68
CA ARG A 255 5.57 18.80 -14.21
C ARG A 255 5.86 18.02 -12.93
N GLU A 256 6.89 17.19 -12.96
CA GLU A 256 7.31 16.35 -11.85
C GLU A 256 7.72 17.20 -10.65
N LEU A 257 8.43 18.32 -10.91
CA LEU A 257 8.80 19.27 -9.88
C LEU A 257 7.58 19.93 -9.21
N ILE A 258 6.64 20.47 -10.00
CA ILE A 258 5.44 21.13 -9.47
C ILE A 258 4.59 20.14 -8.69
N GLY A 259 4.33 18.95 -9.23
CA GLY A 259 3.54 17.93 -8.57
C GLY A 259 4.20 17.44 -7.26
N THR A 260 5.51 17.29 -7.25
CA THR A 260 6.30 16.97 -6.05
C THR A 260 6.12 18.03 -4.98
N ILE A 261 6.24 19.31 -5.31
CA ILE A 261 6.04 20.44 -4.37
C ILE A 261 4.63 20.39 -3.77
N LEU A 262 3.60 20.14 -4.58
CA LEU A 262 2.22 20.06 -4.11
C LEU A 262 2.01 18.89 -3.13
N ILE A 263 2.53 17.69 -3.44
CA ILE A 263 2.44 16.50 -2.59
C ILE A 263 3.19 16.71 -1.26
N VAL A 264 4.41 17.24 -1.31
CA VAL A 264 5.19 17.55 -0.11
C VAL A 264 4.46 18.58 0.75
N SER A 265 3.89 19.63 0.14
CA SER A 265 3.11 20.63 0.86
C SER A 265 1.89 20.04 1.56
N ALA A 266 1.18 19.12 0.91
CA ALA A 266 0.07 18.37 1.51
C ALA A 266 0.52 17.58 2.75
N GLY A 267 1.64 16.87 2.66
CA GLY A 267 2.23 16.12 3.77
C GLY A 267 2.63 17.03 4.94
N VAL A 268 3.28 18.15 4.67
CA VAL A 268 3.67 19.13 5.69
C VAL A 268 2.46 19.72 6.42
N ILE A 269 1.40 20.09 5.69
CA ILE A 269 0.15 20.61 6.28
C ILE A 269 -0.48 19.56 7.20
N GLU A 270 -0.47 18.30 6.83
CA GLU A 270 -1.06 17.22 7.64
C GLU A 270 -0.21 16.90 8.87
N VAL A 271 1.13 16.88 8.76
CA VAL A 271 2.04 16.59 9.88
C VAL A 271 2.04 17.71 10.91
N THR A 272 2.00 18.98 10.48
CA THR A 272 1.98 20.14 11.37
C THR A 272 0.64 20.32 12.10
N ARG A 273 -0.34 19.49 11.84
CA ARG A 273 -1.60 19.45 12.57
C ARG A 273 -1.35 18.99 14.01
N ARG A 274 -1.26 19.94 14.96
CA ARG A 274 -1.33 19.61 16.39
C ARG A 274 -2.66 18.90 16.67
N GLN A 275 -2.62 17.72 17.25
CA GLN A 275 -3.78 17.14 17.89
C GLN A 275 -4.22 18.14 18.98
N ALA A 276 -5.38 18.76 18.82
CA ALA A 276 -6.07 19.33 19.96
C ALA A 276 -6.29 18.14 20.92
N ARG A 277 -5.50 18.06 21.98
CA ARG A 277 -5.78 17.16 23.09
C ARG A 277 -7.23 17.45 23.48
N SER A 278 -8.09 16.46 23.35
CA SER A 278 -9.34 16.43 24.10
C SER A 278 -8.91 16.41 25.56
N THR A 279 -8.92 17.56 26.20
CA THR A 279 -8.93 17.63 27.66
C THR A 279 -10.18 16.88 28.07
N PRO A 280 -10.09 15.85 28.95
CA PRO A 280 -11.30 15.30 29.55
C PRO A 280 -12.05 16.47 30.16
N ALA A 281 -13.33 16.61 29.82
CA ALA A 281 -14.22 17.48 30.59
C ALA A 281 -14.35 16.82 31.96
N ASP A 282 -13.85 17.51 32.99
CA ASP A 282 -14.10 17.22 34.39
C ASP A 282 -15.58 17.27 34.71
#